data_a54946a29b86911eb9347ec6c9642160
#
_entry.id   a54946a29b86911eb9347ec6c9642160
#
_cell.length_a   1.000
_cell.length_b   1.000
_cell.length_c   1.000
_cell.angle_alpha   90.00
_cell.angle_beta   90.00
_cell.angle_gamma   90.00
#
_symmetry.space_group_name_H-M   'P 1'
#
loop_
_entity.id
_entity.type
_entity.pdbx_description
1 polymer ?
#
loop_
_entity_poly.entity_id
_entity_poly.type
_entity_poly.pdbx_seq_one_letter_code
_entity_poly.pdbx_strand_id
1 'polypeptide(L)'
;MQRRDAKLTLTGMGRNMILLTGATGRVGSAAAKALARANIPFRALVRDPDKVAFDPDAAEIVQGDLNDPGVVEQALQGVSRALIVMGNHPDQAKLERQFASLAADGGVSHLVKVSSMEAAPDATATLPKNHYDTEQHIASLGVDWTFLRPNYYMQNMLMYAGSIARTNSFALPLGTAKTAMIDSRDVGEVAAVVLTGEGHAGQAYRLTGPAMMDFHEVAARMGTVLERPVSYVAQSPEVFREVLGQFIQSVWQLDAVCELFAEIAAGSLEEQHSTTADLLGRPAVGLETFTRQFAGAFAPAG
;
A
#
# COMPACT_ATOMS: atom_id res chain seq x y z
N MET A 1 3.15 -0.52 -62.00
CA MET A 1 3.27 0.28 -60.76
C MET A 1 2.67 -0.57 -59.63
N GLN A 2 3.48 -1.43 -59.03
CA GLN A 2 3.07 -2.40 -58.00
C GLN A 2 3.12 -1.76 -56.63
N ARG A 3 1.98 -1.70 -55.94
CA ARG A 3 1.92 -1.34 -54.52
C ARG A 3 2.47 -2.52 -53.71
N ARG A 4 3.59 -2.33 -53.07
CA ARG A 4 4.12 -3.25 -52.05
C ARG A 4 3.31 -3.00 -50.75
N ASP A 5 2.44 -3.95 -50.42
CA ASP A 5 1.84 -4.04 -49.10
C ASP A 5 2.95 -4.41 -48.12
N ALA A 6 3.36 -3.45 -47.31
CA ALA A 6 4.20 -3.69 -46.16
C ALA A 6 3.36 -4.39 -45.08
N LYS A 7 3.41 -5.73 -45.02
CA LYS A 7 3.02 -6.46 -43.82
C LYS A 7 3.94 -6.01 -42.67
N LEU A 8 3.44 -5.15 -41.77
CA LEU A 8 4.05 -5.00 -40.47
C LEU A 8 3.97 -6.37 -39.76
N THR A 9 5.10 -7.06 -39.72
CA THR A 9 5.29 -8.21 -38.85
C THR A 9 5.29 -7.71 -37.41
N LEU A 10 4.24 -8.05 -36.65
CA LEU A 10 4.11 -7.90 -35.19
C LEU A 10 5.10 -8.85 -34.45
N THR A 11 6.38 -8.69 -34.70
CA THR A 11 7.49 -9.41 -34.03
C THR A 11 8.28 -8.44 -33.16
N GLY A 12 7.60 -7.79 -32.20
CA GLY A 12 8.24 -6.84 -31.30
C GLY A 12 7.35 -6.38 -30.13
N MET A 13 6.15 -6.92 -29.98
CA MET A 13 5.28 -6.65 -28.82
C MET A 13 5.46 -7.72 -27.72
N GLY A 14 6.71 -8.07 -27.41
CA GLY A 14 7.02 -9.02 -26.36
C GLY A 14 7.36 -8.29 -25.07
N ARG A 15 6.48 -8.40 -24.06
CA ARG A 15 6.77 -8.23 -22.65
C ARG A 15 6.83 -6.79 -22.10
N ASN A 16 5.72 -6.06 -22.14
CA ASN A 16 5.52 -4.87 -21.30
C ASN A 16 4.27 -4.98 -20.43
N MET A 17 3.78 -6.20 -20.17
CA MET A 17 2.63 -6.39 -19.29
C MET A 17 3.06 -6.21 -17.83
N ILE A 18 2.31 -5.40 -17.10
CA ILE A 18 2.47 -5.20 -15.65
C ILE A 18 1.40 -6.05 -14.95
N LEU A 19 1.79 -6.82 -13.93
CA LEU A 19 0.84 -7.53 -13.07
C LEU A 19 0.69 -6.82 -11.73
N LEU A 20 -0.55 -6.60 -11.31
CA LEU A 20 -0.87 -6.08 -9.98
C LEU A 20 -1.52 -7.17 -9.12
N THR A 21 -0.95 -7.48 -7.97
CA THR A 21 -1.67 -8.13 -6.88
C THR A 21 -2.34 -7.09 -5.99
N GLY A 22 -3.33 -7.49 -5.19
CA GLY A 22 -4.02 -6.59 -4.26
C GLY A 22 -4.73 -5.39 -4.93
N ALA A 23 -5.08 -5.48 -6.22
CA ALA A 23 -5.67 -4.41 -7.01
C ALA A 23 -7.05 -3.93 -6.52
N THR A 24 -7.73 -4.68 -5.66
CA THR A 24 -8.97 -4.29 -4.98
C THR A 24 -8.73 -3.54 -3.66
N GLY A 25 -7.48 -3.51 -3.18
CA GLY A 25 -7.07 -2.81 -1.96
C GLY A 25 -6.77 -1.32 -2.20
N ARG A 26 -6.47 -0.59 -1.11
CA ARG A 26 -6.23 0.87 -1.13
C ARG A 26 -5.08 1.27 -2.05
N VAL A 27 -3.92 0.66 -1.89
CA VAL A 27 -2.71 0.97 -2.67
C VAL A 27 -2.83 0.40 -4.09
N GLY A 28 -3.18 -0.89 -4.22
CA GLY A 28 -3.26 -1.54 -5.53
C GLY A 28 -4.30 -0.91 -6.45
N SER A 29 -5.48 -0.50 -5.93
CA SER A 29 -6.47 0.21 -6.75
C SER A 29 -6.00 1.61 -7.18
N ALA A 30 -5.21 2.29 -6.35
CA ALA A 30 -4.62 3.57 -6.72
C ALA A 30 -3.56 3.41 -7.82
N ALA A 31 -2.72 2.36 -7.73
CA ALA A 31 -1.77 2.00 -8.78
C ALA A 31 -2.50 1.66 -10.09
N ALA A 32 -3.54 0.83 -10.04
CA ALA A 32 -4.36 0.48 -11.20
C ALA A 32 -4.96 1.72 -11.87
N LYS A 33 -5.54 2.64 -11.08
CA LYS A 33 -6.08 3.92 -11.58
C LYS A 33 -5.01 4.80 -12.23
N ALA A 34 -3.80 4.82 -11.67
CA ALA A 34 -2.70 5.59 -12.23
C ALA A 34 -2.25 5.01 -13.58
N LEU A 35 -2.10 3.69 -13.70
CA LEU A 35 -1.76 3.02 -14.95
C LEU A 35 -2.87 3.22 -16.01
N ALA A 36 -4.14 3.07 -15.63
CA ALA A 36 -5.28 3.30 -16.52
C ALA A 36 -5.30 4.74 -17.06
N ARG A 37 -5.12 5.75 -16.19
CA ARG A 37 -5.02 7.17 -16.62
C ARG A 37 -3.86 7.43 -17.59
N ALA A 38 -2.77 6.68 -17.45
CA ALA A 38 -1.62 6.77 -18.34
C ALA A 38 -1.76 5.92 -19.62
N ASN A 39 -2.86 5.21 -19.79
CA ASN A 39 -3.11 4.24 -20.88
C ASN A 39 -2.02 3.15 -20.95
N ILE A 40 -1.50 2.72 -19.81
CA ILE A 40 -0.51 1.66 -19.72
C ILE A 40 -1.24 0.33 -19.47
N PRO A 41 -1.04 -0.69 -20.34
CA PRO A 41 -1.70 -1.96 -20.19
C PRO A 41 -1.20 -2.69 -18.94
N PHE A 42 -2.13 -3.25 -18.17
CA PHE A 42 -1.82 -4.05 -16.98
C PHE A 42 -2.81 -5.18 -16.79
N ARG A 43 -2.40 -6.16 -16.02
CA ARG A 43 -3.23 -7.28 -15.56
C ARG A 43 -3.43 -7.16 -14.06
N ALA A 44 -4.61 -7.49 -13.57
CA ALA A 44 -4.93 -7.50 -12.15
C ALA A 44 -5.34 -8.91 -11.72
N LEU A 45 -4.59 -9.50 -10.79
CA LEU A 45 -4.98 -10.74 -10.12
C LEU A 45 -5.87 -10.39 -8.92
N VAL A 46 -7.13 -10.79 -8.97
CA VAL A 46 -8.14 -10.45 -7.97
C VAL A 46 -8.98 -11.65 -7.59
N ARG A 47 -9.35 -11.79 -6.31
CA ARG A 47 -10.23 -12.86 -5.83
C ARG A 47 -11.68 -12.63 -6.25
N ASP A 48 -12.08 -11.37 -6.30
CA ASP A 48 -13.46 -10.96 -6.56
C ASP A 48 -13.45 -9.78 -7.53
N PRO A 49 -13.75 -10.02 -8.83
CA PRO A 49 -13.79 -8.97 -9.85
C PRO A 49 -14.79 -7.86 -9.57
N ASP A 50 -15.89 -8.13 -8.86
CA ASP A 50 -16.93 -7.15 -8.57
C ASP A 50 -16.45 -6.07 -7.58
N LYS A 51 -15.32 -6.31 -6.89
CA LYS A 51 -14.68 -5.35 -5.96
C LYS A 51 -13.63 -4.44 -6.62
N VAL A 52 -13.47 -4.51 -7.92
CA VAL A 52 -12.55 -3.65 -8.65
C VAL A 52 -13.05 -2.20 -8.59
N ALA A 53 -12.16 -1.27 -8.19
CA ALA A 53 -12.49 0.15 -8.02
C ALA A 53 -11.88 1.04 -9.12
N PHE A 54 -11.41 0.45 -10.22
CA PHE A 54 -10.95 1.08 -11.46
C PHE A 54 -11.80 0.57 -12.63
N ASP A 55 -11.66 1.21 -13.79
CA ASP A 55 -12.37 0.77 -15.01
C ASP A 55 -11.89 -0.64 -15.40
N PRO A 56 -12.73 -1.67 -15.35
CA PRO A 56 -12.33 -3.04 -15.67
C PRO A 56 -11.88 -3.19 -17.15
N ASP A 57 -12.38 -2.35 -18.06
CA ASP A 57 -11.98 -2.39 -19.47
C ASP A 57 -10.54 -1.83 -19.68
N ALA A 58 -9.97 -1.17 -18.67
CA ALA A 58 -8.59 -0.69 -18.70
C ALA A 58 -7.56 -1.78 -18.35
N ALA A 59 -8.00 -3.00 -17.97
CA ALA A 59 -7.12 -4.04 -17.48
C ALA A 59 -7.55 -5.44 -17.93
N GLU A 60 -6.58 -6.34 -18.03
CA GLU A 60 -6.87 -7.78 -18.09
C GLU A 60 -7.12 -8.30 -16.66
N ILE A 61 -8.32 -8.76 -16.38
CA ILE A 61 -8.68 -9.29 -15.06
C ILE A 61 -8.46 -10.80 -15.04
N VAL A 62 -7.64 -11.27 -14.12
CA VAL A 62 -7.50 -12.71 -13.79
C VAL A 62 -8.13 -12.94 -12.42
N GLN A 63 -9.17 -13.76 -12.39
CA GLN A 63 -9.80 -14.14 -11.14
C GLN A 63 -9.07 -15.30 -10.50
N GLY A 64 -8.62 -15.13 -9.27
CA GLY A 64 -7.99 -16.19 -8.47
C GLY A 64 -7.34 -15.70 -7.20
N ASP A 65 -6.72 -16.62 -6.48
CA ASP A 65 -6.06 -16.37 -5.20
C ASP A 65 -4.55 -16.66 -5.31
N LEU A 66 -3.75 -15.93 -4.54
CA LEU A 66 -2.30 -16.17 -4.43
C LEU A 66 -1.95 -17.54 -3.84
N ASN A 67 -2.90 -18.21 -3.20
CA ASN A 67 -2.77 -19.59 -2.73
C ASN A 67 -2.74 -20.63 -3.85
N ASP A 68 -3.18 -20.29 -5.07
CA ASP A 68 -3.20 -21.20 -6.21
C ASP A 68 -2.03 -20.92 -7.15
N PRO A 69 -0.96 -21.73 -7.10
CA PRO A 69 0.20 -21.54 -7.97
C PRO A 69 -0.15 -21.57 -9.47
N GLY A 70 -1.11 -22.40 -9.89
CA GLY A 70 -1.49 -22.51 -11.30
C GLY A 70 -2.15 -21.23 -11.82
N VAL A 71 -2.99 -20.60 -11.00
CA VAL A 71 -3.58 -19.29 -11.33
C VAL A 71 -2.51 -18.20 -11.35
N VAL A 72 -1.57 -18.23 -10.40
CA VAL A 72 -0.45 -17.27 -10.35
C VAL A 72 0.42 -17.41 -11.59
N GLU A 73 0.79 -18.62 -11.99
CA GLU A 73 1.56 -18.87 -13.22
C GLU A 73 0.84 -18.39 -14.47
N GLN A 74 -0.48 -18.63 -14.56
CA GLN A 74 -1.31 -18.08 -15.64
C GLN A 74 -1.28 -16.55 -15.65
N ALA A 75 -1.45 -15.92 -14.48
CA ALA A 75 -1.44 -14.47 -14.36
C ALA A 75 -0.08 -13.86 -14.73
N LEU A 76 1.02 -14.58 -14.55
CA LEU A 76 2.38 -14.15 -14.85
C LEU A 76 2.77 -14.30 -16.34
N GLN A 77 1.96 -14.96 -17.16
CA GLN A 77 2.30 -15.15 -18.58
C GLN A 77 2.48 -13.81 -19.32
N GLY A 78 3.67 -13.60 -19.88
CA GLY A 78 4.02 -12.38 -20.63
C GLY A 78 4.24 -11.13 -19.76
N VAL A 79 4.26 -11.28 -18.42
CA VAL A 79 4.52 -10.19 -17.49
C VAL A 79 6.01 -9.88 -17.40
N SER A 80 6.36 -8.59 -17.46
CA SER A 80 7.74 -8.11 -17.27
C SER A 80 7.98 -7.46 -15.92
N ARG A 81 6.95 -6.84 -15.34
CA ARG A 81 7.04 -6.15 -14.06
C ARG A 81 5.82 -6.50 -13.20
N ALA A 82 5.98 -6.67 -11.89
CA ALA A 82 4.87 -7.00 -11.02
C ALA A 82 4.88 -6.20 -9.72
N LEU A 83 3.67 -5.78 -9.27
CA LEU A 83 3.44 -5.18 -7.97
C LEU A 83 2.95 -6.24 -6.98
N ILE A 84 3.64 -6.35 -5.86
CA ILE A 84 3.27 -7.22 -4.74
C ILE A 84 2.64 -6.35 -3.65
N VAL A 85 1.34 -6.51 -3.44
CA VAL A 85 0.59 -5.88 -2.35
C VAL A 85 -0.34 -6.90 -1.73
N MET A 86 -0.23 -7.11 -0.44
CA MET A 86 -1.12 -7.97 0.33
C MET A 86 -1.52 -7.27 1.65
N GLY A 87 -2.73 -7.53 2.14
CA GLY A 87 -3.13 -7.11 3.49
C GLY A 87 -2.56 -8.04 4.55
N ASN A 88 -2.58 -7.58 5.81
CA ASN A 88 -2.10 -8.36 6.94
C ASN A 88 -2.84 -9.72 7.04
N HIS A 89 -2.08 -10.79 6.96
CA HIS A 89 -2.56 -12.17 7.00
C HIS A 89 -1.48 -13.08 7.58
N PRO A 90 -1.81 -14.13 8.34
CA PRO A 90 -0.83 -15.07 8.88
C PRO A 90 0.14 -15.62 7.82
N ASP A 91 -0.38 -15.92 6.64
CA ASP A 91 0.41 -16.46 5.52
C ASP A 91 0.98 -15.40 4.59
N GLN A 92 0.87 -14.10 4.92
CA GLN A 92 1.30 -13.01 4.02
C GLN A 92 2.73 -13.21 3.51
N ALA A 93 3.69 -13.36 4.38
CA ALA A 93 5.10 -13.51 4.01
C ALA A 93 5.35 -14.78 3.17
N LYS A 94 4.63 -15.87 3.46
CA LYS A 94 4.71 -17.11 2.68
C LYS A 94 4.19 -16.88 1.26
N LEU A 95 3.01 -16.30 1.12
CA LEU A 95 2.34 -16.10 -0.16
C LEU A 95 3.08 -15.08 -1.04
N GLU A 96 3.56 -13.99 -0.44
CA GLU A 96 4.34 -12.99 -1.16
C GLU A 96 5.67 -13.57 -1.67
N ARG A 97 6.37 -14.40 -0.86
CA ARG A 97 7.61 -15.08 -1.29
C ARG A 97 7.34 -16.12 -2.37
N GLN A 98 6.26 -16.90 -2.24
CA GLN A 98 5.87 -17.86 -3.29
C GLN A 98 5.56 -17.15 -4.60
N PHE A 99 4.77 -16.08 -4.56
CA PHE A 99 4.50 -15.26 -5.74
C PHE A 99 5.79 -14.71 -6.36
N ALA A 100 6.69 -14.16 -5.55
CA ALA A 100 7.95 -13.60 -6.03
C ALA A 100 8.83 -14.65 -6.73
N SER A 101 8.91 -15.87 -6.18
CA SER A 101 9.65 -16.98 -6.79
C SER A 101 9.03 -17.38 -8.12
N LEU A 102 7.70 -17.59 -8.20
CA LEU A 102 7.00 -17.91 -9.44
C LEU A 102 7.17 -16.80 -10.49
N ALA A 103 7.17 -15.54 -10.06
CA ALA A 103 7.38 -14.40 -10.95
C ALA A 103 8.81 -14.38 -11.53
N ALA A 104 9.82 -14.62 -10.72
CA ALA A 104 11.21 -14.73 -11.17
C ALA A 104 11.40 -15.89 -12.15
N ASP A 105 10.88 -17.08 -11.83
CA ASP A 105 10.92 -18.26 -12.68
C ASP A 105 10.15 -18.05 -14.00
N GLY A 106 9.05 -17.28 -13.96
CA GLY A 106 8.25 -16.88 -15.12
C GLY A 106 8.89 -15.80 -15.99
N GLY A 107 10.06 -15.27 -15.61
CA GLY A 107 10.83 -14.28 -16.36
C GLY A 107 10.38 -12.82 -16.14
N VAL A 108 9.72 -12.54 -15.02
CA VAL A 108 9.51 -11.17 -14.56
C VAL A 108 10.88 -10.56 -14.25
N SER A 109 11.16 -9.41 -14.86
CA SER A 109 12.46 -8.75 -14.71
C SER A 109 12.53 -7.77 -13.53
N HIS A 110 11.38 -7.26 -13.04
CA HIS A 110 11.35 -6.29 -11.95
C HIS A 110 10.14 -6.53 -11.02
N LEU A 111 10.44 -6.71 -9.74
CA LEU A 111 9.44 -6.86 -8.68
C LEU A 111 9.37 -5.59 -7.82
N VAL A 112 8.20 -5.00 -7.73
CA VAL A 112 7.93 -3.87 -6.85
C VAL A 112 7.07 -4.36 -5.68
N LYS A 113 7.56 -4.20 -4.44
CA LYS A 113 6.82 -4.64 -3.25
C LYS A 113 6.42 -3.45 -2.39
N VAL A 114 5.14 -3.40 -2.01
CA VAL A 114 4.71 -2.54 -0.90
C VAL A 114 5.09 -3.24 0.41
N SER A 115 6.02 -2.63 1.12
CA SER A 115 6.61 -3.09 2.37
C SER A 115 6.14 -2.21 3.54
N SER A 116 6.97 -2.02 4.54
CA SER A 116 6.74 -1.19 5.73
C SER A 116 8.00 -0.36 6.02
N MET A 117 7.82 0.83 6.56
CA MET A 117 8.96 1.69 6.95
C MET A 117 9.77 1.05 8.07
N GLU A 118 9.15 0.27 8.93
CA GLU A 118 9.78 -0.44 10.05
C GLU A 118 10.48 -1.74 9.62
N ALA A 119 10.38 -2.14 8.34
CA ALA A 119 11.05 -3.36 7.85
C ALA A 119 12.57 -3.22 7.97
N ALA A 120 13.16 -3.95 8.92
CA ALA A 120 14.57 -3.87 9.29
C ALA A 120 15.08 -5.22 9.81
N PRO A 121 16.40 -5.49 9.80
CA PRO A 121 16.96 -6.76 10.26
C PRO A 121 16.72 -7.02 11.75
N ASP A 122 16.55 -5.97 12.53
CA ASP A 122 16.30 -5.98 13.98
C ASP A 122 14.83 -5.77 14.34
N ALA A 123 13.92 -5.76 13.36
CA ALA A 123 12.48 -5.67 13.61
C ALA A 123 11.99 -6.82 14.50
N THR A 124 11.30 -6.49 15.58
CA THR A 124 10.77 -7.45 16.55
C THR A 124 9.30 -7.72 16.38
N ALA A 125 8.52 -6.71 15.94
CA ALA A 125 7.10 -6.90 15.66
C ALA A 125 6.88 -7.77 14.42
N THR A 126 5.84 -8.59 14.49
CA THR A 126 5.52 -9.61 13.48
C THR A 126 5.38 -9.04 12.06
N LEU A 127 4.68 -7.90 11.89
CA LEU A 127 4.43 -7.32 10.56
C LEU A 127 5.71 -6.75 9.93
N PRO A 128 6.47 -5.87 10.58
CA PRO A 128 7.75 -5.38 10.06
C PRO A 128 8.72 -6.50 9.73
N LYS A 129 8.84 -7.50 10.61
CA LYS A 129 9.71 -8.65 10.39
C LYS A 129 9.30 -9.45 9.15
N ASN A 130 8.02 -9.73 8.96
CA ASN A 130 7.50 -10.42 7.79
C ASN A 130 7.79 -9.65 6.50
N HIS A 131 7.69 -8.32 6.54
CA HIS A 131 8.06 -7.48 5.41
C HIS A 131 9.55 -7.57 5.11
N TYR A 132 10.40 -7.45 6.12
CA TYR A 132 11.85 -7.55 5.95
C TYR A 132 12.26 -8.92 5.39
N ASP A 133 11.78 -10.03 5.97
CA ASP A 133 12.08 -11.37 5.51
C ASP A 133 11.64 -11.60 4.04
N THR A 134 10.54 -10.98 3.64
CA THR A 134 10.08 -11.02 2.23
C THR A 134 10.96 -10.18 1.32
N GLU A 135 11.40 -9.00 1.75
CA GLU A 135 12.36 -8.17 1.00
C GLU A 135 13.68 -8.93 0.76
N GLN A 136 14.22 -9.59 1.80
CA GLN A 136 15.45 -10.38 1.67
C GLN A 136 15.28 -11.53 0.68
N HIS A 137 14.13 -12.22 0.71
CA HIS A 137 13.83 -13.27 -0.25
C HIS A 137 13.79 -12.71 -1.69
N ILE A 138 13.06 -11.62 -1.93
CA ILE A 138 12.97 -11.00 -3.26
C ILE A 138 14.35 -10.56 -3.75
N ALA A 139 15.17 -9.94 -2.90
CA ALA A 139 16.53 -9.52 -3.23
C ALA A 139 17.45 -10.68 -3.62
N SER A 140 17.17 -11.90 -3.13
CA SER A 140 17.95 -13.11 -3.43
C SER A 140 17.59 -13.78 -4.76
N LEU A 141 16.50 -13.38 -5.44
CA LEU A 141 16.00 -14.05 -6.64
C LEU A 141 16.75 -13.68 -7.94
N GLY A 142 17.65 -12.69 -7.89
CA GLY A 142 18.44 -12.27 -9.06
C GLY A 142 17.66 -11.48 -10.11
N VAL A 143 16.47 -10.96 -9.75
CA VAL A 143 15.68 -10.01 -10.56
C VAL A 143 15.81 -8.60 -9.98
N ASP A 144 15.52 -7.59 -10.79
CA ASP A 144 15.42 -6.22 -10.28
C ASP A 144 14.30 -6.11 -9.24
N TRP A 145 14.51 -5.31 -8.23
CA TRP A 145 13.51 -5.10 -7.18
C TRP A 145 13.45 -3.64 -6.75
N THR A 146 12.28 -3.24 -6.25
CA THR A 146 12.08 -1.97 -5.56
C THR A 146 11.14 -2.18 -4.37
N PHE A 147 11.53 -1.70 -3.19
CA PHE A 147 10.70 -1.76 -1.99
C PHE A 147 10.11 -0.39 -1.70
N LEU A 148 8.80 -0.31 -1.60
CA LEU A 148 8.07 0.88 -1.19
C LEU A 148 7.75 0.72 0.30
N ARG A 149 8.37 1.54 1.13
CA ARG A 149 8.26 1.49 2.59
C ARG A 149 7.44 2.69 3.10
N PRO A 150 6.10 2.60 3.09
CA PRO A 150 5.24 3.70 3.53
C PRO A 150 5.26 3.86 5.05
N ASN A 151 5.08 5.10 5.49
CA ASN A 151 4.75 5.49 6.85
C ASN A 151 3.26 5.20 7.13
N TYR A 152 2.75 5.56 8.30
CA TYR A 152 1.37 5.36 8.74
C TYR A 152 0.36 5.92 7.73
N TYR A 153 -0.59 5.10 7.31
CA TYR A 153 -1.58 5.52 6.31
C TYR A 153 -2.63 6.47 6.91
N MET A 154 -2.88 7.62 6.26
CA MET A 154 -3.98 8.52 6.60
C MET A 154 -5.33 7.81 6.60
N GLN A 155 -5.52 6.82 5.71
CA GLN A 155 -6.76 6.04 5.62
C GLN A 155 -7.06 5.23 6.88
N ASN A 156 -6.10 5.03 7.77
CA ASN A 156 -6.38 4.42 9.07
C ASN A 156 -7.28 5.30 9.94
N MET A 157 -7.27 6.62 9.75
CA MET A 157 -8.19 7.53 10.43
C MET A 157 -9.66 7.26 10.10
N LEU A 158 -9.96 6.65 8.96
CA LEU A 158 -11.33 6.26 8.60
C LEU A 158 -11.90 5.16 9.51
N MET A 159 -11.03 4.37 10.17
CA MET A 159 -11.47 3.39 11.17
C MET A 159 -12.08 4.07 12.41
N TYR A 160 -11.68 5.30 12.69
CA TYR A 160 -12.15 6.11 13.80
C TYR A 160 -13.27 7.08 13.42
N ALA A 161 -13.71 7.06 12.15
CA ALA A 161 -14.70 7.99 11.63
C ALA A 161 -16.00 7.97 12.45
N GLY A 162 -16.49 6.79 12.81
CA GLY A 162 -17.68 6.65 13.65
C GLY A 162 -17.51 7.23 15.07
N SER A 163 -16.32 7.12 15.67
CA SER A 163 -16.04 7.74 16.98
C SER A 163 -15.97 9.25 16.83
N ILE A 164 -15.23 9.74 15.85
CA ILE A 164 -15.10 11.17 15.56
C ILE A 164 -16.47 11.79 15.26
N ALA A 165 -17.34 11.08 14.52
CA ALA A 165 -18.70 11.54 14.22
C ALA A 165 -19.58 11.67 15.47
N ARG A 166 -19.48 10.71 16.41
CA ARG A 166 -20.36 10.67 17.60
C ARG A 166 -19.84 11.46 18.78
N THR A 167 -18.52 11.43 19.01
CA THR A 167 -17.91 11.95 20.26
C THR A 167 -16.88 13.04 20.01
N ASN A 168 -16.66 13.44 18.76
CA ASN A 168 -15.58 14.36 18.38
C ASN A 168 -14.19 13.92 18.88
N SER A 169 -13.97 12.60 19.02
CA SER A 169 -12.70 12.09 19.52
C SER A 169 -12.33 10.75 18.91
N PHE A 170 -11.05 10.43 18.97
CA PHE A 170 -10.52 9.11 18.68
C PHE A 170 -9.42 8.75 19.68
N ALA A 171 -9.16 7.45 19.86
CA ALA A 171 -8.21 6.98 20.85
C ALA A 171 -7.23 5.97 20.23
N LEU A 172 -5.92 6.13 20.54
CA LEU A 172 -4.83 5.25 20.12
C LEU A 172 -3.79 5.11 21.23
N PRO A 173 -3.01 4.02 21.26
CA PRO A 173 -1.98 3.81 22.29
C PRO A 173 -0.63 4.42 21.86
N LEU A 174 -0.61 5.60 21.28
CA LEU A 174 0.58 6.20 20.67
C LEU A 174 1.19 7.36 21.48
N GLY A 175 0.59 7.72 22.63
CA GLY A 175 1.13 8.79 23.48
C GLY A 175 1.38 10.07 22.69
N THR A 176 2.65 10.51 22.66
CA THR A 176 3.13 11.67 21.90
C THR A 176 4.02 11.29 20.73
N ALA A 177 4.07 10.00 20.34
CA ALA A 177 4.83 9.55 19.17
C ALA A 177 4.34 10.24 17.90
N LYS A 178 5.29 10.56 17.02
CA LYS A 178 5.02 11.28 15.78
C LYS A 178 5.06 10.36 14.57
N THR A 179 4.28 10.70 13.56
CA THR A 179 4.27 10.03 12.27
C THR A 179 4.20 11.05 11.15
N ALA A 180 4.84 10.80 10.04
CA ALA A 180 4.65 11.56 8.81
C ALA A 180 3.64 10.83 7.92
N MET A 181 2.35 10.83 8.35
CA MET A 181 1.25 10.07 7.74
C MET A 181 1.17 10.28 6.23
N ILE A 182 1.07 9.17 5.49
CA ILE A 182 0.99 9.20 4.03
C ILE A 182 -0.39 8.78 3.52
N ASP A 183 -0.85 9.39 2.44
CA ASP A 183 -2.04 8.92 1.73
C ASP A 183 -1.71 7.65 0.92
N SER A 184 -2.49 6.59 1.11
CA SER A 184 -2.29 5.33 0.38
C SER A 184 -2.43 5.47 -1.15
N ARG A 185 -3.08 6.55 -1.61
CA ARG A 185 -3.18 6.87 -3.05
C ARG A 185 -1.84 7.36 -3.60
N ASP A 186 -1.09 8.15 -2.84
CA ASP A 186 0.26 8.57 -3.21
C ASP A 186 1.19 7.35 -3.32
N VAL A 187 1.09 6.39 -2.40
CA VAL A 187 1.86 5.13 -2.49
C VAL A 187 1.52 4.34 -3.75
N GLY A 188 0.23 4.27 -4.12
CA GLY A 188 -0.20 3.63 -5.36
C GLY A 188 0.28 4.35 -6.62
N GLU A 189 0.27 5.69 -6.63
CA GLU A 189 0.83 6.48 -7.73
C GLU A 189 2.35 6.32 -7.83
N VAL A 190 3.09 6.31 -6.71
CA VAL A 190 4.52 5.98 -6.68
C VAL A 190 4.78 4.58 -7.23
N ALA A 191 3.95 3.59 -6.85
CA ALA A 191 4.07 2.24 -7.41
C ALA A 191 3.93 2.25 -8.95
N ALA A 192 2.99 3.01 -9.50
CA ALA A 192 2.83 3.16 -10.96
C ALA A 192 4.05 3.84 -11.60
N VAL A 193 4.59 4.90 -10.98
CA VAL A 193 5.83 5.57 -11.46
C VAL A 193 6.99 4.57 -11.52
N VAL A 194 7.20 3.80 -10.46
CA VAL A 194 8.28 2.81 -10.37
C VAL A 194 8.09 1.66 -11.37
N LEU A 195 6.85 1.19 -11.53
CA LEU A 195 6.53 0.12 -12.49
C LEU A 195 6.72 0.53 -13.96
N THR A 196 6.71 1.82 -14.26
CA THR A 196 6.78 2.33 -15.64
C THR A 196 8.07 3.06 -15.94
N GLY A 197 8.76 3.54 -14.90
CA GLY A 197 10.02 4.27 -15.01
C GLY A 197 11.25 3.37 -15.05
N GLU A 198 12.40 4.02 -15.18
CA GLU A 198 13.72 3.40 -15.10
C GLU A 198 14.52 3.98 -13.93
N GLY A 199 15.59 3.29 -13.51
CA GLY A 199 16.48 3.76 -12.43
C GLY A 199 15.98 3.43 -11.01
N HIS A 200 14.96 2.58 -10.88
CA HIS A 200 14.39 2.19 -9.59
C HIS A 200 14.90 0.84 -9.07
N ALA A 201 15.66 0.09 -9.88
CA ALA A 201 16.22 -1.19 -9.50
C ALA A 201 17.15 -1.06 -8.28
N GLY A 202 17.00 -1.97 -7.31
CA GLY A 202 17.80 -2.00 -6.08
C GLY A 202 17.48 -0.87 -5.08
N GLN A 203 16.36 -0.17 -5.23
CA GLN A 203 15.96 0.94 -4.35
C GLN A 203 14.95 0.52 -3.29
N ALA A 204 15.12 1.01 -2.07
CA ALA A 204 14.14 0.95 -1.00
C ALA A 204 13.70 2.37 -0.64
N TYR A 205 12.52 2.76 -1.06
CA TYR A 205 11.99 4.11 -0.89
C TYR A 205 11.19 4.24 0.40
N ARG A 206 11.64 5.10 1.32
CA ARG A 206 10.88 5.52 2.50
C ARG A 206 9.88 6.58 2.06
N LEU A 207 8.59 6.24 2.14
CA LEU A 207 7.51 7.08 1.63
C LEU A 207 6.75 7.72 2.79
N THR A 208 6.80 9.04 2.87
CA THR A 208 6.12 9.82 3.92
C THR A 208 5.19 10.87 3.33
N GLY A 209 4.23 11.30 4.13
CA GLY A 209 3.47 12.51 3.87
C GLY A 209 4.30 13.77 4.12
N PRO A 210 3.71 14.97 3.91
CA PRO A 210 4.45 16.23 3.89
C PRO A 210 4.76 16.80 5.27
N ALA A 211 4.21 16.24 6.36
CA ALA A 211 4.39 16.78 7.71
C ALA A 211 4.46 15.66 8.76
N MET A 212 5.41 15.81 9.69
CA MET A 212 5.51 14.98 10.88
C MET A 212 4.65 15.58 11.98
N MET A 213 3.76 14.79 12.58
CA MET A 213 2.79 15.24 13.57
C MET A 213 2.59 14.16 14.64
N ASP A 214 2.35 14.57 15.88
CA ASP A 214 1.71 13.70 16.86
C ASP A 214 0.19 13.66 16.66
N PHE A 215 -0.50 12.78 17.38
CA PHE A 215 -1.94 12.61 17.18
C PHE A 215 -2.79 13.72 17.85
N HIS A 216 -2.23 14.55 18.74
CA HIS A 216 -2.87 15.80 19.18
C HIS A 216 -2.89 16.83 18.05
N GLU A 217 -1.78 16.98 17.32
CA GLU A 217 -1.70 17.85 16.15
C GLU A 217 -2.61 17.35 15.03
N VAL A 218 -2.66 16.01 14.79
CA VAL A 218 -3.59 15.38 13.82
C VAL A 218 -5.03 15.75 14.17
N ALA A 219 -5.45 15.58 15.43
CA ALA A 219 -6.80 15.92 15.89
C ALA A 219 -7.12 17.40 15.69
N ALA A 220 -6.21 18.31 16.09
CA ALA A 220 -6.39 19.74 15.94
C ALA A 220 -6.56 20.17 14.47
N ARG A 221 -5.72 19.66 13.57
CA ARG A 221 -5.80 19.95 12.13
C ARG A 221 -7.07 19.39 11.48
N MET A 222 -7.46 18.15 11.83
CA MET A 222 -8.75 17.59 11.41
C MET A 222 -9.91 18.45 11.90
N GLY A 223 -9.88 18.88 13.17
CA GLY A 223 -10.91 19.75 13.75
C GLY A 223 -11.06 21.07 13.02
N THR A 224 -9.95 21.68 12.60
CA THR A 224 -9.97 22.91 11.78
C THR A 224 -10.69 22.69 10.44
N VAL A 225 -10.42 21.58 9.76
CA VAL A 225 -11.06 21.27 8.47
C VAL A 225 -12.53 20.90 8.61
N LEU A 226 -12.87 20.21 9.71
CA LEU A 226 -14.24 19.77 10.01
C LEU A 226 -15.10 20.84 10.69
N GLU A 227 -14.53 22.03 10.94
CA GLU A 227 -15.17 23.19 11.59
C GLU A 227 -15.79 22.85 12.97
N ARG A 228 -15.17 21.91 13.68
CA ARG A 228 -15.57 21.48 15.03
C ARG A 228 -14.38 20.91 15.79
N PRO A 229 -14.36 20.99 17.13
CA PRO A 229 -13.26 20.42 17.89
C PRO A 229 -13.18 18.91 17.67
N VAL A 230 -11.97 18.40 17.41
CA VAL A 230 -11.66 16.98 17.44
C VAL A 230 -10.54 16.78 18.45
N SER A 231 -10.62 15.75 19.27
CA SER A 231 -9.62 15.46 20.29
C SER A 231 -9.04 14.04 20.12
N TYR A 232 -7.77 13.92 20.43
CA TYR A 232 -7.09 12.64 20.57
C TYR A 232 -7.01 12.25 22.04
N VAL A 233 -7.27 10.96 22.32
CA VAL A 233 -7.15 10.37 23.65
C VAL A 233 -6.05 9.31 23.60
N ALA A 234 -4.94 9.58 24.32
CA ALA A 234 -3.91 8.57 24.51
C ALA A 234 -4.46 7.50 25.47
N GLN A 235 -4.66 6.28 24.97
CA GLN A 235 -5.13 5.14 25.78
C GLN A 235 -3.97 4.17 26.07
N SER A 236 -4.15 3.31 27.08
CA SER A 236 -3.16 2.27 27.35
C SER A 236 -3.20 1.16 26.27
N PRO A 237 -2.08 0.43 26.06
CA PRO A 237 -2.05 -0.72 25.15
C PRO A 237 -3.09 -1.78 25.48
N GLU A 238 -3.39 -2.01 26.79
CA GLU A 238 -4.38 -3.00 27.24
C GLU A 238 -5.80 -2.60 26.79
N VAL A 239 -6.17 -1.35 27.00
CA VAL A 239 -7.48 -0.81 26.57
C VAL A 239 -7.59 -0.85 25.05
N PHE A 240 -6.51 -0.47 24.33
CA PHE A 240 -6.48 -0.56 22.88
C PHE A 240 -6.72 -1.98 22.39
N ARG A 241 -6.03 -2.97 22.97
CA ARG A 241 -6.20 -4.38 22.64
C ARG A 241 -7.63 -4.87 22.88
N GLU A 242 -8.23 -4.51 24.02
CA GLU A 242 -9.61 -4.88 24.35
C GLU A 242 -10.60 -4.31 23.32
N VAL A 243 -10.48 -3.03 23.00
CA VAL A 243 -11.35 -2.37 22.00
C VAL A 243 -11.15 -2.98 20.62
N LEU A 244 -9.89 -3.16 20.20
CA LEU A 244 -9.57 -3.71 18.89
C LEU A 244 -10.06 -5.16 18.72
N GLY A 245 -10.02 -5.96 19.80
CA GLY A 245 -10.51 -7.34 19.83
C GLY A 245 -12.02 -7.48 19.60
N GLN A 246 -12.80 -6.41 19.72
CA GLN A 246 -14.21 -6.40 19.37
C GLN A 246 -14.43 -6.43 17.85
N PHE A 247 -13.42 -6.00 17.06
CA PHE A 247 -13.49 -5.90 15.61
C PHE A 247 -12.60 -6.93 14.89
N ILE A 248 -11.49 -7.34 15.51
CA ILE A 248 -10.53 -8.30 14.96
C ILE A 248 -10.71 -9.65 15.65
N GLN A 249 -11.25 -10.62 14.91
CA GLN A 249 -11.49 -11.98 15.43
C GLN A 249 -10.23 -12.86 15.42
N SER A 250 -9.28 -12.58 14.55
CA SER A 250 -8.03 -13.33 14.47
C SER A 250 -7.07 -12.90 15.59
N VAL A 251 -6.76 -13.80 16.51
CA VAL A 251 -5.80 -13.57 17.59
C VAL A 251 -4.44 -13.16 17.03
N TRP A 252 -3.97 -13.85 15.98
CA TRP A 252 -2.72 -13.49 15.30
C TRP A 252 -2.72 -12.04 14.80
N GLN A 253 -3.81 -11.61 14.14
CA GLN A 253 -3.89 -10.26 13.61
C GLN A 253 -3.97 -9.22 14.73
N LEU A 254 -4.70 -9.53 15.81
CA LEU A 254 -4.80 -8.65 16.97
C LEU A 254 -3.41 -8.47 17.63
N ASP A 255 -2.68 -9.56 17.84
CA ASP A 255 -1.34 -9.52 18.40
C ASP A 255 -0.38 -8.71 17.51
N ALA A 256 -0.34 -9.03 16.22
CA ALA A 256 0.54 -8.37 15.27
C ALA A 256 0.28 -6.86 15.14
N VAL A 257 -0.99 -6.44 15.22
CA VAL A 257 -1.34 -5.01 15.23
C VAL A 257 -0.92 -4.36 16.55
N CYS A 258 -1.14 -4.99 17.69
CA CYS A 258 -0.72 -4.45 18.97
C CYS A 258 0.81 -4.30 19.07
N GLU A 259 1.56 -5.29 18.59
CA GLU A 259 3.04 -5.23 18.49
C GLU A 259 3.50 -4.05 17.62
N LEU A 260 2.90 -3.88 16.43
CA LEU A 260 3.19 -2.76 15.54
C LEU A 260 2.94 -1.42 16.23
N PHE A 261 1.80 -1.27 16.91
CA PHE A 261 1.49 -0.03 17.61
C PHE A 261 2.45 0.26 18.78
N ALA A 262 2.98 -0.78 19.42
CA ALA A 262 4.02 -0.60 20.45
C ALA A 262 5.34 -0.07 19.85
N GLU A 263 5.77 -0.55 18.68
CA GLU A 263 6.93 -0.01 17.97
C GLU A 263 6.69 1.44 17.51
N ILE A 264 5.50 1.76 16.99
CA ILE A 264 5.15 3.14 16.61
C ILE A 264 5.17 4.06 17.83
N ALA A 265 4.64 3.62 18.96
CA ALA A 265 4.69 4.37 20.22
C ALA A 265 6.13 4.61 20.73
N ALA A 266 7.06 3.72 20.37
CA ALA A 266 8.49 3.85 20.65
C ALA A 266 9.25 4.73 19.61
N GLY A 267 8.54 5.31 18.61
CA GLY A 267 9.11 6.26 17.66
C GLY A 267 9.60 5.64 16.32
N SER A 268 9.23 4.39 16.01
CA SER A 268 9.70 3.72 14.78
C SER A 268 9.32 4.43 13.46
N LEU A 269 8.33 5.32 13.49
CA LEU A 269 7.87 6.08 12.32
C LEU A 269 8.24 7.58 12.38
N GLU A 270 9.08 8.00 13.33
CA GLU A 270 9.47 9.41 13.47
C GLU A 270 10.51 9.84 12.41
N GLU A 271 10.15 9.66 11.14
CA GLU A 271 10.96 10.06 10.00
C GLU A 271 10.10 10.80 8.97
N GLN A 272 10.70 11.78 8.30
CA GLN A 272 10.09 12.52 7.19
C GLN A 272 11.09 12.65 6.03
N HIS A 273 10.62 12.34 4.82
CA HIS A 273 11.41 12.35 3.60
C HIS A 273 10.67 13.07 2.46
N SER A 274 11.42 13.68 1.54
CA SER A 274 10.89 14.27 0.30
C SER A 274 10.57 13.23 -0.78
N THR A 275 11.01 12.00 -0.60
CA THR A 275 10.98 10.92 -1.60
C THR A 275 9.63 10.78 -2.31
N THR A 276 8.51 10.85 -1.57
CA THR A 276 7.16 10.77 -2.16
C THR A 276 6.92 11.91 -3.15
N ALA A 277 7.25 13.14 -2.77
CA ALA A 277 7.07 14.31 -3.63
C ALA A 277 8.01 14.29 -4.82
N ASP A 278 9.26 13.86 -4.63
CA ASP A 278 10.28 13.77 -5.67
C ASP A 278 9.87 12.76 -6.76
N LEU A 279 9.40 11.57 -6.36
CA LEU A 279 8.93 10.53 -7.29
C LEU A 279 7.65 10.93 -8.03
N LEU A 280 6.73 11.62 -7.36
CA LEU A 280 5.47 12.07 -7.96
C LEU A 280 5.59 13.34 -8.79
N GLY A 281 6.68 14.12 -8.64
CA GLY A 281 6.81 15.43 -9.26
C GLY A 281 5.78 16.46 -8.76
N ARG A 282 5.18 16.21 -7.60
CA ARG A 282 4.20 17.08 -6.93
C ARG A 282 4.24 16.87 -5.42
N PRO A 283 3.76 17.83 -4.61
CA PRO A 283 3.62 17.61 -3.18
C PRO A 283 2.76 16.38 -2.86
N ALA A 284 3.17 15.62 -1.82
CA ALA A 284 2.35 14.55 -1.28
C ALA A 284 1.05 15.12 -0.67
N VAL A 285 -0.01 14.33 -0.65
CA VAL A 285 -1.30 14.72 -0.09
C VAL A 285 -1.12 14.99 1.42
N GLY A 286 -1.52 16.19 1.86
CA GLY A 286 -1.51 16.57 3.28
C GLY A 286 -2.79 16.16 4.00
N LEU A 287 -2.72 16.11 5.34
CA LEU A 287 -3.82 15.71 6.21
C LEU A 287 -5.07 16.56 6.00
N GLU A 288 -4.92 17.85 5.79
CA GLU A 288 -6.06 18.76 5.58
C GLU A 288 -6.79 18.46 4.28
N THR A 289 -6.05 18.13 3.22
CA THR A 289 -6.63 17.72 1.93
C THR A 289 -7.34 16.37 2.05
N PHE A 290 -6.71 15.41 2.71
CA PHE A 290 -7.31 14.11 3.02
C PHE A 290 -8.60 14.29 3.83
N THR A 291 -8.57 15.04 4.93
CA THR A 291 -9.73 15.27 5.80
C THR A 291 -10.89 15.93 5.04
N ARG A 292 -10.60 16.92 4.19
CA ARG A 292 -11.62 17.57 3.36
C ARG A 292 -12.28 16.62 2.37
N GLN A 293 -11.49 15.74 1.74
CA GLN A 293 -12.00 14.75 0.78
C GLN A 293 -12.87 13.68 1.43
N PHE A 294 -12.60 13.36 2.69
CA PHE A 294 -13.34 12.36 3.46
C PHE A 294 -14.26 12.98 4.55
N ALA A 295 -14.53 14.28 4.46
CA ALA A 295 -15.31 15.00 5.49
C ALA A 295 -16.67 14.32 5.77
N GLY A 296 -17.34 13.81 4.75
CA GLY A 296 -18.60 13.08 4.88
C GLY A 296 -18.51 11.82 5.76
N ALA A 297 -17.36 11.13 5.79
CA ALA A 297 -17.16 9.97 6.67
C ALA A 297 -17.06 10.36 8.15
N PHE A 298 -16.57 11.56 8.41
CA PHE A 298 -16.41 12.10 9.77
C PHE A 298 -17.62 12.92 10.26
N ALA A 299 -18.60 13.17 9.39
CA ALA A 299 -19.76 13.98 9.73
C ALA A 299 -20.62 13.30 10.82
N PRO A 300 -21.22 14.05 11.76
CA PRO A 300 -22.22 13.51 12.67
C PRO A 300 -23.35 12.83 11.88
N ALA A 301 -23.86 11.70 12.41
CA ALA A 301 -25.10 11.13 11.88
C ALA A 301 -26.21 12.16 12.11
N GLY A 302 -26.89 12.58 11.03
CA GLY A 302 -28.00 13.51 11.10
C GLY A 302 -29.20 12.93 11.85
#